data_c61c1be8f19d8d50ffe3cb7da7d0a48e
#
_entry.id   c61c1be8f19d8d50ffe3cb7da7d0a48e
#
_cell.length_a   1.000
_cell.length_b   1.000
_cell.length_c   1.000
_cell.angle_alpha   90.00
_cell.angle_beta   90.00
_cell.angle_gamma   90.00
#
_symmetry.space_group_name_H-M   'P 1'
#
loop_
_entity.id
_entity.type
_entity.pdbx_description
1 polymer ?
#
loop_
_entity_poly.entity_id
_entity_poly.type
_entity_poly.pdbx_seq_one_letter_code
_entity_poly.pdbx_strand_id
1 'polypeptide(L)'
;MTAARIVRDRIVEAVSTSGFGAHGLHVRIGAGEAEHRWTPDVLEDVHSVAKGVCVLAAAIAADEGAISFDVPVTVYVPDFERGEGVDEVTLRHLLTMSSGIDLPWSETLMTDWPDLAREFLRRPSRGRRFQYSNASTYTAMTALSARVGDVGDYLDARLFRPLGIDDVVWTRSPNGRIQAGGGLPLRTSEMARIGLLIRDRGWWQGTQLVSSGWIDAMHENGVVAGPNPGYDRYALAGWGGPGRGWRLHGAHGQLLIFLDDAVVTITAADHFGADEMAATVVDILETARRGA
;
A
#
# COMPACT_ATOMS: atom_id res chain seq x y z
N MET A 1 29.88 13.09 -1.76
CA MET A 1 28.85 12.34 -1.02
C MET A 1 27.60 12.32 -1.89
N THR A 2 26.92 11.18 -2.08
CA THR A 2 25.71 11.11 -2.91
C THR A 2 24.51 11.75 -2.22
N ALA A 3 23.51 12.26 -3.00
CA ALA A 3 22.28 12.83 -2.45
C ALA A 3 21.56 11.83 -1.49
N ALA A 4 21.52 10.56 -1.85
CA ALA A 4 20.93 9.51 -1.00
C ALA A 4 21.61 9.40 0.37
N ARG A 5 22.94 9.51 0.44
CA ARG A 5 23.68 9.51 1.73
C ARG A 5 23.41 10.74 2.56
N ILE A 6 23.32 11.92 1.94
CA ILE A 6 22.98 13.16 2.65
C ILE A 6 21.58 13.06 3.27
N VAL A 7 20.62 12.59 2.47
CA VAL A 7 19.23 12.42 2.92
C VAL A 7 19.16 11.39 4.03
N ARG A 8 19.81 10.21 3.87
CA ARG A 8 19.90 9.18 4.91
C ARG A 8 20.41 9.76 6.23
N ASP A 9 21.52 10.51 6.20
CA ASP A 9 22.14 11.06 7.41
C ASP A 9 21.22 12.06 8.12
N ARG A 10 20.51 12.92 7.37
CA ARG A 10 19.52 13.84 7.92
C ARG A 10 18.31 13.12 8.52
N ILE A 11 17.82 12.05 7.88
CA ILE A 11 16.73 11.25 8.44
C ILE A 11 17.17 10.55 9.73
N VAL A 12 18.38 10.01 9.78
CA VAL A 12 18.96 9.40 11.00
C VAL A 12 19.03 10.42 12.14
N GLU A 13 19.44 11.65 11.85
CA GLU A 13 19.46 12.74 12.83
C GLU A 13 18.03 13.09 13.30
N ALA A 14 17.06 13.20 12.36
CA ALA A 14 15.67 13.49 12.69
C ALA A 14 15.04 12.39 13.55
N VAL A 15 15.28 11.11 13.25
CA VAL A 15 14.86 9.97 14.06
C VAL A 15 15.44 10.05 15.47
N SER A 16 16.75 10.35 15.59
CA SER A 16 17.42 10.48 16.88
C SER A 16 16.89 11.66 17.71
N THR A 17 16.54 12.76 17.05
CA THR A 17 16.05 13.97 17.72
C THR A 17 14.59 13.83 18.17
N SER A 18 13.74 13.21 17.34
CA SER A 18 12.31 13.02 17.65
C SER A 18 12.05 11.85 18.60
N GLY A 19 13.00 10.93 18.72
CA GLY A 19 12.80 9.66 19.42
C GLY A 19 11.89 8.68 18.68
N PHE A 20 11.69 8.88 17.37
CA PHE A 20 10.88 7.97 16.54
C PHE A 20 11.47 6.55 16.54
N GLY A 21 10.63 5.57 16.83
CA GLY A 21 11.02 4.17 17.01
C GLY A 21 11.34 3.43 15.70
N ALA A 22 12.25 3.97 14.87
CA ALA A 22 12.64 3.38 13.61
C ALA A 22 13.46 2.10 13.79
N HIS A 23 13.22 1.11 12.91
CA HIS A 23 13.98 -0.15 12.83
C HIS A 23 14.96 -0.14 11.66
N GLY A 24 14.50 0.25 10.49
CA GLY A 24 15.27 0.29 9.27
C GLY A 24 14.91 1.46 8.36
N LEU A 25 15.87 1.91 7.60
CA LEU A 25 15.77 2.99 6.62
C LEU A 25 16.47 2.58 5.33
N HIS A 26 15.80 2.77 4.21
CA HIS A 26 16.40 2.69 2.89
C HIS A 26 16.03 3.94 2.08
N VAL A 27 17.01 4.54 1.44
CA VAL A 27 16.85 5.76 0.64
C VAL A 27 17.38 5.52 -0.76
N ARG A 28 16.56 5.77 -1.76
CA ARG A 28 16.96 5.77 -3.17
C ARG A 28 16.63 7.12 -3.80
N ILE A 29 17.60 7.76 -4.46
CA ILE A 29 17.43 9.00 -5.20
C ILE A 29 18.21 8.87 -6.51
N GLY A 30 17.53 8.90 -7.64
CA GLY A 30 18.12 8.60 -8.93
C GLY A 30 18.83 7.25 -8.91
N ALA A 31 20.12 7.22 -9.23
CA ALA A 31 20.97 6.04 -9.14
C ALA A 31 21.62 5.83 -7.75
N GLY A 32 21.53 6.82 -6.86
CA GLY A 32 22.16 6.78 -5.54
C GLY A 32 21.31 6.00 -4.53
N GLU A 33 21.98 5.22 -3.67
CA GLU A 33 21.34 4.39 -2.65
C GLU A 33 22.09 4.52 -1.32
N ALA A 34 21.36 4.50 -0.21
CA ALA A 34 21.90 4.48 1.13
C ALA A 34 20.89 3.86 2.11
N GLU A 35 21.40 3.17 3.10
CA GLU A 35 20.59 2.52 4.13
C GLU A 35 21.13 2.79 5.53
N HIS A 36 20.30 2.59 6.52
CA HIS A 36 20.66 2.59 7.94
C HIS A 36 19.80 1.60 8.72
N ARG A 37 20.36 1.01 9.77
CA ARG A 37 19.68 0.08 10.65
C ARG A 37 19.84 0.51 12.10
N TRP A 38 18.72 0.54 12.81
CA TRP A 38 18.68 0.67 14.26
C TRP A 38 18.53 -0.71 14.93
N THR A 39 17.88 -1.66 14.23
CA THR A 39 17.67 -3.04 14.67
C THR A 39 18.03 -4.02 13.54
N PRO A 40 18.19 -5.34 13.81
CA PRO A 40 18.36 -6.34 12.77
C PRO A 40 17.23 -6.31 11.74
N ASP A 41 17.51 -6.66 10.48
CA ASP A 41 16.51 -6.71 9.39
C ASP A 41 15.68 -8.01 9.49
N VAL A 42 14.64 -7.95 10.28
CA VAL A 42 13.73 -9.08 10.55
C VAL A 42 12.40 -8.89 9.83
N LEU A 43 11.62 -9.97 9.72
CA LEU A 43 10.25 -9.91 9.19
C LEU A 43 9.35 -9.16 10.17
N GLU A 44 8.66 -8.14 9.67
CA GLU A 44 7.69 -7.34 10.42
C GLU A 44 6.43 -7.16 9.58
N ASP A 45 5.25 -7.14 10.21
CA ASP A 45 4.02 -6.82 9.48
C ASP A 45 4.11 -5.39 8.94
N VAL A 46 4.06 -5.25 7.61
CA VAL A 46 4.05 -3.93 6.97
C VAL A 46 2.70 -3.24 7.07
N HIS A 47 1.75 -3.84 7.78
CA HIS A 47 0.41 -3.31 8.01
C HIS A 47 -0.24 -2.82 6.71
N SER A 48 -0.81 -1.63 6.69
CA SER A 48 -1.56 -1.12 5.55
C SER A 48 -0.72 -0.80 4.30
N VAL A 49 0.61 -0.89 4.35
CA VAL A 49 1.45 -0.91 3.12
C VAL A 49 1.06 -2.10 2.25
N ALA A 50 0.61 -3.21 2.85
CA ALA A 50 0.06 -4.38 2.16
C ALA A 50 -1.05 -4.04 1.15
N LYS A 51 -1.82 -2.97 1.37
CA LYS A 51 -2.86 -2.52 0.42
C LYS A 51 -2.26 -2.08 -0.91
N GLY A 52 -1.07 -1.48 -0.90
CA GLY A 52 -0.31 -1.18 -2.11
C GLY A 52 0.07 -2.44 -2.87
N VAL A 53 0.49 -3.49 -2.15
CA VAL A 53 0.80 -4.80 -2.76
C VAL A 53 -0.45 -5.45 -3.35
N CYS A 54 -1.62 -5.31 -2.71
CA CYS A 54 -2.90 -5.75 -3.26
C CYS A 54 -3.28 -4.99 -4.55
N VAL A 55 -2.97 -3.69 -4.63
CA VAL A 55 -3.14 -2.92 -5.87
C VAL A 55 -2.22 -3.44 -6.97
N LEU A 56 -0.95 -3.72 -6.66
CA LEU A 56 -0.03 -4.33 -7.63
C LEU A 56 -0.55 -5.69 -8.13
N ALA A 57 -1.09 -6.54 -7.23
CA ALA A 57 -1.72 -7.81 -7.62
C ALA A 57 -2.88 -7.62 -8.61
N ALA A 58 -3.79 -6.71 -8.29
CA ALA A 58 -4.93 -6.41 -9.16
C ALA A 58 -4.49 -5.80 -10.50
N ALA A 59 -3.46 -4.96 -10.48
CA ALA A 59 -2.88 -4.32 -11.67
C ALA A 59 -2.24 -5.36 -12.61
N ILE A 60 -1.44 -6.27 -12.09
CA ILE A 60 -0.84 -7.38 -12.87
C ILE A 60 -1.96 -8.23 -13.48
N ALA A 61 -2.98 -8.58 -12.71
CA ALA A 61 -4.12 -9.36 -13.21
C ALA A 61 -4.94 -8.62 -14.26
N ALA A 62 -5.01 -7.28 -14.18
CA ALA A 62 -5.65 -6.47 -15.20
C ALA A 62 -4.81 -6.41 -16.49
N ASP A 63 -3.49 -6.29 -16.38
CA ASP A 63 -2.57 -6.38 -17.54
C ASP A 63 -2.66 -7.75 -18.22
N GLU A 64 -2.89 -8.84 -17.46
CA GLU A 64 -3.14 -10.19 -17.98
C GLU A 64 -4.57 -10.38 -18.51
N GLY A 65 -5.47 -9.40 -18.38
CA GLY A 65 -6.88 -9.49 -18.80
C GLY A 65 -7.76 -10.38 -17.90
N ALA A 66 -7.27 -10.77 -16.71
CA ALA A 66 -8.00 -11.63 -15.78
C ALA A 66 -9.11 -10.88 -15.02
N ILE A 67 -8.89 -9.60 -14.72
CA ILE A 67 -9.84 -8.74 -13.98
C ILE A 67 -9.89 -7.34 -14.58
N SER A 68 -10.97 -6.58 -14.32
CA SER A 68 -11.08 -5.17 -14.70
C SER A 68 -11.40 -4.31 -13.49
N PHE A 69 -10.75 -3.15 -13.39
CA PHE A 69 -10.99 -2.19 -12.31
C PHE A 69 -12.35 -1.50 -12.40
N ASP A 70 -12.96 -1.47 -13.59
CA ASP A 70 -14.15 -0.67 -13.89
C ASP A 70 -15.42 -1.51 -14.10
N VAL A 71 -15.30 -2.84 -13.97
CA VAL A 71 -16.43 -3.77 -13.96
C VAL A 71 -16.95 -3.93 -12.53
N PRO A 72 -18.27 -4.02 -12.30
CA PRO A 72 -18.84 -4.29 -10.99
C PRO A 72 -18.22 -5.51 -10.32
N VAL A 73 -17.84 -5.37 -9.05
CA VAL A 73 -17.21 -6.46 -8.28
C VAL A 73 -18.11 -7.69 -8.19
N THR A 74 -19.42 -7.51 -8.21
CA THR A 74 -20.44 -8.56 -8.15
C THR A 74 -20.38 -9.54 -9.34
N VAL A 75 -19.78 -9.14 -10.47
CA VAL A 75 -19.52 -10.04 -11.61
C VAL A 75 -18.51 -11.13 -11.25
N TYR A 76 -17.59 -10.85 -10.33
CA TYR A 76 -16.56 -11.80 -9.89
C TYR A 76 -17.01 -12.67 -8.70
N VAL A 77 -18.01 -12.23 -7.96
CA VAL A 77 -18.60 -12.93 -6.79
C VAL A 77 -20.13 -13.00 -6.89
N PRO A 78 -20.68 -13.67 -7.93
CA PRO A 78 -22.10 -13.61 -8.24
C PRO A 78 -23.01 -14.19 -7.16
N ASP A 79 -22.49 -15.13 -6.35
CA ASP A 79 -23.24 -15.83 -5.30
C ASP A 79 -23.29 -15.07 -3.96
N PHE A 80 -22.72 -13.86 -3.90
CA PHE A 80 -22.77 -13.05 -2.68
C PHE A 80 -24.08 -12.27 -2.62
N GLU A 81 -24.69 -12.26 -1.41
CA GLU A 81 -25.80 -11.36 -1.12
C GLU A 81 -25.36 -9.91 -1.24
N ARG A 82 -26.23 -9.07 -1.78
CA ARG A 82 -25.92 -7.68 -2.14
C ARG A 82 -26.84 -6.71 -1.45
N GLY A 83 -26.25 -5.71 -0.80
CA GLY A 83 -27.00 -4.55 -0.34
C GLY A 83 -27.41 -3.63 -1.51
N GLU A 84 -28.32 -2.71 -1.24
CA GLU A 84 -28.75 -1.70 -2.20
C GLU A 84 -27.56 -0.90 -2.75
N GLY A 85 -27.49 -0.70 -4.06
CA GLY A 85 -26.42 0.07 -4.75
C GLY A 85 -25.08 -0.63 -4.90
N VAL A 86 -24.92 -1.87 -4.41
CA VAL A 86 -23.66 -2.63 -4.51
C VAL A 86 -23.37 -3.09 -5.91
N ASP A 87 -24.37 -3.27 -6.76
CA ASP A 87 -24.19 -3.66 -8.17
C ASP A 87 -23.44 -2.62 -9.01
N GLU A 88 -23.27 -1.40 -8.51
CA GLU A 88 -22.46 -0.35 -9.13
C GLU A 88 -21.05 -0.24 -8.55
N VAL A 89 -20.72 -1.03 -7.52
CA VAL A 89 -19.40 -1.00 -6.88
C VAL A 89 -18.40 -1.76 -7.72
N THR A 90 -17.37 -1.06 -8.20
CA THR A 90 -16.29 -1.65 -8.99
C THR A 90 -15.06 -1.95 -8.13
N LEU A 91 -14.11 -2.70 -8.69
CA LEU A 91 -12.82 -2.95 -8.04
C LEU A 91 -12.08 -1.63 -7.74
N ARG A 92 -12.16 -0.65 -8.65
CA ARG A 92 -11.61 0.70 -8.46
C ARG A 92 -12.19 1.37 -7.22
N HIS A 93 -13.52 1.34 -7.04
CA HIS A 93 -14.16 1.92 -5.86
C HIS A 93 -13.71 1.26 -4.55
N LEU A 94 -13.46 -0.06 -4.58
CA LEU A 94 -12.92 -0.78 -3.42
C LEU A 94 -11.49 -0.33 -3.11
N LEU A 95 -10.60 -0.29 -4.11
CA LEU A 95 -9.18 0.02 -3.91
C LEU A 95 -8.89 1.51 -3.70
N THR A 96 -9.82 2.40 -4.06
CA THR A 96 -9.79 3.83 -3.71
C THR A 96 -10.58 4.18 -2.44
N MET A 97 -11.07 3.17 -1.69
CA MET A 97 -11.85 3.38 -0.46
C MET A 97 -13.11 4.23 -0.66
N SER A 98 -13.71 4.20 -1.86
CA SER A 98 -14.86 5.03 -2.25
C SER A 98 -16.11 4.22 -2.60
N SER A 99 -16.22 2.99 -2.09
CA SER A 99 -17.37 2.11 -2.35
C SER A 99 -18.69 2.65 -1.80
N GLY A 100 -18.67 3.54 -0.81
CA GLY A 100 -19.85 4.02 -0.11
C GLY A 100 -20.51 3.00 0.82
N ILE A 101 -19.88 1.83 1.02
CA ILE A 101 -20.33 0.81 1.97
C ILE A 101 -19.74 1.13 3.34
N ASP A 102 -20.61 1.24 4.34
CA ASP A 102 -20.22 1.63 5.70
C ASP A 102 -19.74 0.41 6.50
N LEU A 103 -18.44 0.23 6.56
CA LEU A 103 -17.73 -0.71 7.45
C LEU A 103 -16.29 -0.19 7.64
N PRO A 104 -16.07 0.70 8.63
CA PRO A 104 -14.77 1.30 8.86
C PRO A 104 -13.74 0.27 9.35
N TRP A 105 -12.46 0.59 9.19
CA TRP A 105 -11.35 -0.28 9.55
C TRP A 105 -11.38 -0.72 11.03
N SER A 106 -11.85 0.16 11.93
CA SER A 106 -11.91 -0.11 13.37
C SER A 106 -12.81 -1.30 13.73
N GLU A 107 -13.95 -1.47 13.05
CA GLU A 107 -14.83 -2.62 13.25
C GLU A 107 -14.15 -3.93 12.84
N THR A 108 -13.27 -3.89 11.85
CA THR A 108 -12.57 -5.10 11.35
C THR A 108 -11.40 -5.55 12.23
N LEU A 109 -10.94 -4.71 13.17
CA LEU A 109 -9.92 -5.08 14.15
C LEU A 109 -10.49 -5.86 15.35
N MET A 110 -11.78 -5.69 15.63
CA MET A 110 -12.42 -6.20 16.85
C MET A 110 -13.22 -7.47 16.62
N THR A 111 -13.33 -7.94 15.39
CA THR A 111 -14.23 -9.02 15.04
C THR A 111 -13.62 -9.97 14.01
N ASP A 112 -13.56 -11.25 14.34
CA ASP A 112 -13.24 -12.32 13.39
C ASP A 112 -14.47 -12.63 12.54
N TRP A 113 -14.55 -12.03 11.38
CA TRP A 113 -15.59 -12.29 10.41
C TRP A 113 -15.31 -13.62 9.68
N PRO A 114 -16.25 -14.58 9.65
CA PRO A 114 -16.07 -15.81 8.89
C PRO A 114 -15.83 -15.59 7.41
N ASP A 115 -16.50 -14.58 6.82
CA ASP A 115 -16.24 -14.08 5.47
C ASP A 115 -16.51 -12.57 5.42
N LEU A 116 -15.45 -11.79 5.57
CA LEU A 116 -15.52 -10.34 5.63
C LEU A 116 -16.06 -9.71 4.33
N ALA A 117 -15.80 -10.34 3.16
CA ALA A 117 -16.30 -9.82 1.89
C ALA A 117 -17.83 -10.00 1.75
N ARG A 118 -18.38 -11.11 2.25
CA ARG A 118 -19.82 -11.32 2.30
C ARG A 118 -20.50 -10.31 3.23
N GLU A 119 -19.91 -10.11 4.40
CA GLU A 119 -20.40 -9.11 5.36
C GLU A 119 -20.38 -7.70 4.76
N PHE A 120 -19.32 -7.35 4.05
CA PHE A 120 -19.17 -6.05 3.44
C PHE A 120 -20.19 -5.82 2.31
N LEU A 121 -20.31 -6.76 1.36
CA LEU A 121 -21.17 -6.60 0.20
C LEU A 121 -22.68 -6.68 0.50
N ARG A 122 -23.11 -7.29 1.62
CA ARG A 122 -24.53 -7.29 2.01
C ARG A 122 -25.00 -5.95 2.58
N ARG A 123 -24.06 -5.05 2.96
CA ARG A 123 -24.39 -3.70 3.42
C ARG A 123 -24.70 -2.76 2.23
N PRO A 124 -25.57 -1.75 2.40
CA PRO A 124 -25.87 -0.84 1.30
C PRO A 124 -24.68 0.05 0.95
N SER A 125 -24.51 0.34 -0.34
CA SER A 125 -23.61 1.37 -0.86
C SER A 125 -24.37 2.68 -1.01
N ARG A 126 -23.91 3.74 -0.32
CA ARG A 126 -24.57 5.05 -0.28
C ARG A 126 -23.75 6.13 -1.01
N GLY A 127 -23.61 5.96 -2.31
CA GLY A 127 -22.83 6.86 -3.16
C GLY A 127 -21.32 6.58 -3.09
N ARG A 128 -20.53 7.53 -3.61
CA ARG A 128 -19.07 7.39 -3.72
C ARG A 128 -18.39 8.27 -2.69
N ARG A 129 -18.36 7.78 -1.44
CA ARG A 129 -17.75 8.47 -0.30
C ARG A 129 -16.53 7.73 0.16
N PHE A 130 -15.46 8.46 0.47
CA PHE A 130 -14.28 7.89 1.08
C PHE A 130 -14.59 7.37 2.48
N GLN A 131 -14.23 6.11 2.72
CA GLN A 131 -14.14 5.52 4.04
C GLN A 131 -13.02 4.48 4.05
N TYR A 132 -12.00 4.73 4.82
CA TYR A 132 -10.89 3.79 4.94
C TYR A 132 -11.36 2.48 5.59
N SER A 133 -11.19 1.36 4.88
CA SER A 133 -11.72 0.07 5.28
C SER A 133 -10.83 -1.09 4.86
N ASN A 134 -10.47 -1.95 5.80
CA ASN A 134 -9.79 -3.23 5.49
C ASN A 134 -10.70 -4.16 4.68
N ALA A 135 -12.02 -4.15 4.96
CA ALA A 135 -13.00 -4.94 4.23
C ALA A 135 -13.05 -4.59 2.75
N SER A 136 -12.81 -3.33 2.39
CA SER A 136 -12.76 -2.87 1.00
C SER A 136 -11.64 -3.58 0.22
N THR A 137 -10.39 -3.55 0.72
CA THR A 137 -9.26 -4.25 0.08
C THR A 137 -9.44 -5.77 0.12
N TYR A 138 -9.93 -6.31 1.24
CA TYR A 138 -10.22 -7.74 1.37
C TYR A 138 -11.24 -8.22 0.32
N THR A 139 -12.30 -7.45 0.09
CA THR A 139 -13.32 -7.77 -0.92
C THR A 139 -12.73 -7.70 -2.34
N ALA A 140 -11.86 -6.71 -2.61
CA ALA A 140 -11.15 -6.64 -3.87
C ALA A 140 -10.28 -7.89 -4.11
N MET A 141 -9.55 -8.36 -3.10
CA MET A 141 -8.74 -9.57 -3.20
C MET A 141 -9.60 -10.84 -3.26
N THR A 142 -10.79 -10.84 -2.65
CA THR A 142 -11.76 -11.93 -2.82
C THR A 142 -12.26 -12.02 -4.27
N ALA A 143 -12.56 -10.89 -4.90
CA ALA A 143 -12.94 -10.84 -6.31
C ALA A 143 -11.77 -11.29 -7.22
N LEU A 144 -10.55 -10.87 -6.90
CA LEU A 144 -9.35 -11.30 -7.62
C LEU A 144 -9.15 -12.82 -7.51
N SER A 145 -9.31 -13.39 -6.31
CA SER A 145 -9.13 -14.84 -6.07
C SER A 145 -10.08 -15.70 -6.90
N ALA A 146 -11.25 -15.20 -7.25
CA ALA A 146 -12.19 -15.89 -8.15
C ALA A 146 -11.67 -16.03 -9.59
N ARG A 147 -10.63 -15.28 -9.95
CA ARG A 147 -10.04 -15.26 -11.31
C ARG A 147 -8.66 -15.92 -11.36
N VAL A 148 -7.86 -15.76 -10.32
CA VAL A 148 -6.46 -16.19 -10.32
C VAL A 148 -6.17 -17.33 -9.35
N GLY A 149 -7.15 -17.77 -8.56
CA GLY A 149 -6.96 -18.71 -7.47
C GLY A 149 -6.42 -18.03 -6.22
N ASP A 150 -5.50 -18.67 -5.49
CA ASP A 150 -4.91 -18.07 -4.29
C ASP A 150 -4.09 -16.83 -4.65
N VAL A 151 -4.42 -15.69 -4.03
CA VAL A 151 -3.75 -14.41 -4.30
C VAL A 151 -2.33 -14.39 -3.76
N GLY A 152 -2.04 -15.11 -2.68
CA GLY A 152 -0.68 -15.23 -2.15
C GLY A 152 0.22 -15.97 -3.13
N ASP A 153 -0.20 -17.12 -3.64
CA ASP A 153 0.53 -17.90 -4.64
C ASP A 153 0.68 -17.12 -5.96
N TYR A 154 -0.38 -16.38 -6.35
CA TYR A 154 -0.34 -15.53 -7.53
C TYR A 154 0.72 -14.43 -7.41
N LEU A 155 0.77 -13.73 -6.26
CA LEU A 155 1.78 -12.71 -5.97
C LEU A 155 3.18 -13.29 -5.85
N ASP A 156 3.34 -14.46 -5.24
CA ASP A 156 4.63 -15.12 -5.14
C ASP A 156 5.26 -15.30 -6.52
N ALA A 157 4.51 -15.84 -7.46
CA ALA A 157 5.00 -16.12 -8.81
C ALA A 157 5.27 -14.85 -9.64
N ARG A 158 4.47 -13.79 -9.49
CA ARG A 158 4.47 -12.64 -10.39
C ARG A 158 5.13 -11.38 -9.84
N LEU A 159 5.26 -11.30 -8.52
CA LEU A 159 5.80 -10.12 -7.85
C LEU A 159 6.96 -10.48 -6.92
N PHE A 160 6.73 -11.35 -5.93
CA PHE A 160 7.72 -11.57 -4.89
C PHE A 160 8.99 -12.25 -5.39
N ARG A 161 8.90 -13.39 -6.08
CA ARG A 161 10.08 -14.05 -6.64
C ARG A 161 10.85 -13.20 -7.65
N PRO A 162 10.20 -12.50 -8.62
CA PRO A 162 10.91 -11.55 -9.47
C PRO A 162 11.66 -10.46 -8.71
N LEU A 163 11.13 -10.01 -7.57
CA LEU A 163 11.79 -9.06 -6.68
C LEU A 163 12.86 -9.69 -5.78
N GLY A 164 13.05 -11.02 -5.81
CA GLY A 164 13.92 -11.75 -4.90
C GLY A 164 13.43 -11.71 -3.45
N ILE A 165 12.12 -11.72 -3.26
CA ILE A 165 11.46 -11.83 -1.96
C ILE A 165 10.92 -13.25 -1.87
N ASP A 166 11.53 -14.05 -1.01
CA ASP A 166 11.22 -15.48 -0.89
C ASP A 166 10.46 -15.76 0.41
N ASP A 167 9.73 -16.87 0.44
CA ASP A 167 9.08 -17.43 1.63
C ASP A 167 8.08 -16.46 2.32
N VAL A 168 7.35 -15.68 1.54
CA VAL A 168 6.32 -14.77 2.09
C VAL A 168 5.15 -15.55 2.64
N VAL A 169 4.95 -15.49 3.95
CA VAL A 169 3.80 -16.12 4.63
C VAL A 169 2.81 -15.03 5.05
N TRP A 170 1.89 -14.70 4.16
CA TRP A 170 0.83 -13.71 4.44
C TRP A 170 -0.20 -14.29 5.41
N THR A 171 -0.54 -13.55 6.46
CA THR A 171 -1.57 -13.92 7.42
C THR A 171 -2.91 -14.12 6.72
N ARG A 172 -3.63 -15.18 7.10
CA ARG A 172 -4.90 -15.56 6.47
C ARG A 172 -6.07 -15.36 7.41
N SER A 173 -7.21 -15.03 6.83
CA SER A 173 -8.51 -15.00 7.48
C SER A 173 -9.04 -16.44 7.71
N PRO A 174 -10.08 -16.63 8.54
CA PRO A 174 -10.63 -17.96 8.84
C PRO A 174 -11.03 -18.79 7.61
N ASN A 175 -11.42 -18.13 6.50
CA ASN A 175 -11.76 -18.79 5.23
C ASN A 175 -10.55 -19.06 4.31
N GLY A 176 -9.31 -18.91 4.81
CA GLY A 176 -8.08 -19.21 4.12
C GLY A 176 -7.56 -18.12 3.18
N ARG A 177 -8.29 -17.02 2.96
CA ARG A 177 -7.83 -15.89 2.12
C ARG A 177 -6.83 -15.00 2.86
N ILE A 178 -5.92 -14.33 2.14
CA ILE A 178 -5.01 -13.34 2.73
C ILE A 178 -5.80 -12.21 3.41
N GLN A 179 -5.27 -11.65 4.49
CA GLN A 179 -5.95 -10.55 5.21
C GLN A 179 -6.03 -9.24 4.38
N ALA A 180 -5.18 -9.06 3.39
CA ALA A 180 -5.15 -7.95 2.43
C ALA A 180 -5.00 -6.54 3.03
N GLY A 181 -5.59 -6.26 4.18
CA GLY A 181 -5.48 -4.96 4.89
C GLY A 181 -4.19 -4.79 5.69
N GLY A 182 -3.46 -5.87 5.93
CA GLY A 182 -2.24 -6.03 6.71
C GLY A 182 -1.85 -7.50 6.72
N GLY A 183 -1.04 -7.91 7.71
CA GLY A 183 -0.63 -9.30 7.89
C GLY A 183 0.38 -9.79 6.85
N LEU A 184 1.04 -8.87 6.14
CA LEU A 184 2.12 -9.14 5.21
C LEU A 184 3.46 -8.91 5.91
N PRO A 185 4.20 -9.96 6.31
CA PRO A 185 5.50 -9.79 6.90
C PRO A 185 6.57 -9.58 5.84
N LEU A 186 7.32 -8.48 5.94
CA LEU A 186 8.48 -8.18 5.10
C LEU A 186 9.61 -7.60 5.93
N ARG A 187 10.84 -7.81 5.49
CA ARG A 187 12.00 -7.06 5.98
C ARG A 187 11.99 -5.64 5.40
N THR A 188 12.67 -4.71 6.03
CA THR A 188 12.85 -3.36 5.44
C THR A 188 13.46 -3.44 4.04
N SER A 189 14.46 -4.32 3.83
CA SER A 189 15.11 -4.52 2.54
C SER A 189 14.15 -5.07 1.47
N GLU A 190 13.18 -5.90 1.84
CA GLU A 190 12.16 -6.44 0.95
C GLU A 190 11.09 -5.41 0.62
N MET A 191 10.62 -4.68 1.64
CA MET A 191 9.70 -3.56 1.45
C MET A 191 10.33 -2.47 0.55
N ALA A 192 11.65 -2.23 0.67
CA ALA A 192 12.37 -1.30 -0.19
C ALA A 192 12.35 -1.73 -1.67
N ARG A 193 12.44 -3.04 -1.98
CA ARG A 193 12.34 -3.54 -3.37
C ARG A 193 10.97 -3.25 -3.97
N ILE A 194 9.90 -3.37 -3.19
CA ILE A 194 8.54 -2.96 -3.61
C ILE A 194 8.51 -1.45 -3.88
N GLY A 195 9.11 -0.64 -2.98
CA GLY A 195 9.24 0.79 -3.19
C GLY A 195 10.02 1.16 -4.45
N LEU A 196 11.10 0.44 -4.75
CA LEU A 196 11.88 0.62 -5.97
C LEU A 196 11.06 0.29 -7.23
N LEU A 197 10.34 -0.83 -7.24
CA LEU A 197 9.44 -1.19 -8.34
C LEU A 197 8.40 -0.08 -8.61
N ILE A 198 7.78 0.44 -7.57
CA ILE A 198 6.80 1.53 -7.68
C ILE A 198 7.48 2.81 -8.19
N ARG A 199 8.61 3.22 -7.61
CA ARG A 199 9.39 4.39 -8.07
C ARG A 199 9.76 4.28 -9.55
N ASP A 200 10.17 3.09 -9.99
CA ASP A 200 10.60 2.83 -11.36
C ASP A 200 9.42 2.46 -12.28
N ARG A 201 8.20 2.88 -11.88
CA ARG A 201 6.98 2.77 -12.66
C ARG A 201 6.71 1.35 -13.17
N GLY A 202 6.93 0.37 -12.29
CA GLY A 202 6.67 -1.05 -12.56
C GLY A 202 7.80 -1.79 -13.26
N TRP A 203 8.94 -1.15 -13.50
CA TRP A 203 10.13 -1.78 -14.07
C TRP A 203 11.03 -2.36 -12.98
N TRP A 204 11.51 -3.58 -13.20
CA TRP A 204 12.46 -4.26 -12.34
C TRP A 204 13.47 -5.04 -13.19
N GLN A 205 14.77 -4.71 -13.04
CA GLN A 205 15.87 -5.40 -13.75
C GLN A 205 15.63 -5.60 -15.25
N GLY A 206 15.09 -4.58 -15.92
CA GLY A 206 14.84 -4.62 -17.38
C GLY A 206 13.53 -5.29 -17.79
N THR A 207 12.73 -5.75 -16.84
CA THR A 207 11.40 -6.33 -17.08
C THR A 207 10.30 -5.45 -16.50
N GLN A 208 9.24 -5.22 -17.24
CA GLN A 208 8.06 -4.54 -16.74
C GLN A 208 7.14 -5.56 -16.07
N LEU A 209 7.06 -5.52 -14.73
CA LEU A 209 6.20 -6.39 -13.94
C LEU A 209 4.77 -5.86 -13.83
N VAL A 210 4.60 -4.53 -13.85
CA VAL A 210 3.32 -3.82 -13.76
C VAL A 210 3.33 -2.67 -14.73
N SER A 211 2.27 -2.48 -15.52
CA SER A 211 2.17 -1.34 -16.43
C SER A 211 2.26 0.00 -15.68
N SER A 212 3.01 0.95 -16.25
CA SER A 212 3.26 2.25 -15.61
C SER A 212 2.00 3.03 -15.29
N GLY A 213 0.95 2.90 -16.12
CA GLY A 213 -0.33 3.54 -15.87
C GLY A 213 -1.00 3.12 -14.56
N TRP A 214 -0.80 1.87 -14.11
CA TRP A 214 -1.30 1.43 -12.81
C TRP A 214 -0.50 2.03 -11.66
N ILE A 215 0.81 2.18 -11.84
CA ILE A 215 1.66 2.85 -10.84
C ILE A 215 1.30 4.33 -10.72
N ASP A 216 1.08 5.02 -11.84
CA ASP A 216 0.62 6.41 -11.84
C ASP A 216 -0.73 6.53 -11.11
N ALA A 217 -1.66 5.60 -11.36
CA ALA A 217 -2.96 5.57 -10.69
C ALA A 217 -2.88 5.31 -9.16
N MET A 218 -1.74 4.85 -8.63
CA MET A 218 -1.55 4.72 -7.18
C MET A 218 -1.49 6.07 -6.45
N HIS A 219 -1.24 7.17 -7.16
CA HIS A 219 -1.13 8.49 -6.54
C HIS A 219 -1.86 9.61 -7.30
N GLU A 220 -2.26 9.37 -8.55
CA GLU A 220 -3.00 10.35 -9.34
C GLU A 220 -4.52 10.18 -9.17
N ASN A 221 -5.24 11.26 -9.39
CA ASN A 221 -6.72 11.30 -9.41
C ASN A 221 -7.38 10.71 -8.14
N GLY A 222 -6.71 10.86 -7.00
CA GLY A 222 -7.21 10.39 -5.71
C GLY A 222 -8.53 11.07 -5.30
N VAL A 223 -9.38 10.32 -4.59
CA VAL A 223 -10.60 10.84 -3.97
C VAL A 223 -10.23 11.71 -2.75
N VAL A 224 -11.07 12.68 -2.42
CA VAL A 224 -10.89 13.49 -1.20
C VAL A 224 -11.13 12.59 0.01
N ALA A 225 -10.11 12.51 0.88
CA ALA A 225 -10.11 11.63 2.06
C ALA A 225 -10.52 12.35 3.36
N GLY A 226 -10.74 13.65 3.30
CA GLY A 226 -11.13 14.49 4.44
C GLY A 226 -10.01 15.39 4.95
N PRO A 227 -10.23 16.13 6.04
CA PRO A 227 -9.28 17.11 6.58
C PRO A 227 -8.21 16.45 7.45
N ASN A 228 -7.58 15.37 6.99
CA ASN A 228 -6.48 14.75 7.73
C ASN A 228 -5.19 15.55 7.49
N PRO A 229 -4.54 16.04 8.54
CA PRO A 229 -3.26 16.72 8.39
C PRO A 229 -2.24 15.79 7.68
N GLY A 230 -1.68 16.30 6.56
CA GLY A 230 -0.66 15.57 5.81
C GLY A 230 -1.16 14.57 4.77
N TYR A 231 -2.48 14.30 4.68
CA TYR A 231 -3.05 13.52 3.57
C TYR A 231 -4.53 13.82 3.36
N ASP A 232 -4.79 14.55 2.31
CA ASP A 232 -6.13 15.00 1.93
C ASP A 232 -6.78 14.17 0.82
N ARG A 233 -5.99 13.31 0.14
CA ARG A 233 -6.41 12.48 -0.97
C ARG A 233 -5.94 11.04 -0.81
N TYR A 234 -6.74 10.12 -1.34
CA TYR A 234 -6.42 8.70 -1.42
C TYR A 234 -6.71 8.17 -2.83
N ALA A 235 -5.68 7.64 -3.48
CA ALA A 235 -5.79 7.01 -4.79
C ALA A 235 -5.83 5.48 -4.67
N LEU A 236 -5.26 4.72 -5.59
CA LEU A 236 -5.13 3.27 -5.44
C LEU A 236 -4.06 2.96 -4.38
N ALA A 237 -4.48 2.87 -3.13
CA ALA A 237 -3.69 2.68 -1.91
C ALA A 237 -2.73 3.83 -1.55
N GLY A 238 -2.43 4.76 -2.43
CA GLY A 238 -1.53 5.87 -2.17
C GLY A 238 -2.22 7.05 -1.50
N TRP A 239 -1.64 7.54 -0.41
CA TRP A 239 -2.02 8.78 0.25
C TRP A 239 -1.28 9.97 -0.37
N GLY A 240 -2.00 10.97 -0.84
CA GLY A 240 -1.42 12.23 -1.31
C GLY A 240 -1.02 13.13 -0.15
N GLY A 241 0.22 13.62 -0.17
CA GLY A 241 0.80 14.45 0.87
C GLY A 241 1.78 13.72 1.81
N PRO A 242 2.50 14.48 2.65
CA PRO A 242 2.55 15.94 2.69
C PRO A 242 3.21 16.57 1.46
N GLY A 243 2.92 17.83 1.20
CA GLY A 243 3.50 18.59 0.08
C GLY A 243 3.21 17.94 -1.27
N ARG A 244 4.24 17.80 -2.11
CA ARG A 244 4.17 17.14 -3.42
C ARG A 244 4.40 15.62 -3.34
N GLY A 245 4.77 15.13 -2.18
CA GLY A 245 4.99 13.72 -1.95
C GLY A 245 3.69 12.92 -1.89
N TRP A 246 3.81 11.63 -2.01
CA TRP A 246 2.77 10.67 -1.70
C TRP A 246 3.38 9.46 -1.02
N ARG A 247 2.55 8.64 -0.40
CA ARG A 247 3.05 7.50 0.36
C ARG A 247 2.10 6.32 0.44
N LEU A 248 2.67 5.12 0.60
CA LEU A 248 1.98 4.01 1.25
C LEU A 248 2.27 4.09 2.74
N HIS A 249 1.23 3.97 3.55
CA HIS A 249 1.31 4.15 4.99
C HIS A 249 0.71 2.96 5.73
N GLY A 250 1.52 2.28 6.51
CA GLY A 250 1.10 1.24 7.45
C GLY A 250 1.17 1.71 8.90
N ALA A 251 0.34 1.14 9.75
CA ALA A 251 0.39 1.40 11.19
C ALA A 251 1.81 1.18 11.74
N HIS A 252 2.09 1.77 12.88
CA HIS A 252 3.38 1.69 13.57
C HIS A 252 4.58 2.27 12.80
N GLY A 253 4.33 3.12 11.78
CA GLY A 253 5.42 3.80 11.07
C GLY A 253 6.02 3.00 9.92
N GLN A 254 5.26 2.08 9.32
CA GLN A 254 5.64 1.43 8.07
C GLN A 254 5.38 2.39 6.91
N LEU A 255 6.43 2.93 6.30
CA LEU A 255 6.33 4.01 5.33
C LEU A 255 7.10 3.71 4.04
N LEU A 256 6.43 3.88 2.90
CA LEU A 256 7.04 4.06 1.59
C LEU A 256 6.69 5.46 1.10
N ILE A 257 7.64 6.38 1.12
CA ILE A 257 7.43 7.80 0.77
C ILE A 257 8.08 8.08 -0.57
N PHE A 258 7.31 8.64 -1.49
CA PHE A 258 7.72 8.94 -2.85
C PHE A 258 7.71 10.44 -3.11
N LEU A 259 8.76 10.94 -3.74
CA LEU A 259 8.86 12.31 -4.23
C LEU A 259 9.73 12.34 -5.48
N ASP A 260 9.12 12.62 -6.63
CA ASP A 260 9.77 12.61 -7.95
C ASP A 260 10.54 11.28 -8.22
N ASP A 261 11.89 11.30 -8.33
CA ASP A 261 12.75 10.14 -8.53
C ASP A 261 13.30 9.52 -7.22
N ALA A 262 12.75 9.93 -6.09
CA ALA A 262 13.13 9.41 -4.78
C ALA A 262 12.09 8.46 -4.21
N VAL A 263 12.56 7.43 -3.49
CA VAL A 263 11.76 6.65 -2.55
C VAL A 263 12.52 6.48 -1.23
N VAL A 264 11.81 6.69 -0.13
CA VAL A 264 12.29 6.43 1.22
C VAL A 264 11.41 5.36 1.85
N THR A 265 12.05 4.28 2.30
CA THR A 265 11.42 3.18 3.02
C THR A 265 11.81 3.27 4.48
N ILE A 266 10.82 3.25 5.37
CA ILE A 266 11.04 3.18 6.82
C ILE A 266 10.19 2.06 7.39
N THR A 267 10.79 1.22 8.24
CA THR A 267 10.07 0.33 9.15
C THR A 267 10.29 0.80 10.59
N ALA A 268 9.26 0.68 11.43
CA ALA A 268 9.29 1.23 12.78
C ALA A 268 8.28 0.53 13.70
N ALA A 269 8.41 0.79 15.01
CA ALA A 269 7.42 0.47 16.03
C ALA A 269 6.95 1.76 16.75
N ASP A 270 6.47 2.73 15.96
CA ASP A 270 5.97 4.00 16.48
C ASP A 270 4.52 4.24 16.06
N HIS A 271 3.62 4.23 17.02
CA HIS A 271 2.19 4.32 16.76
C HIS A 271 1.72 5.75 16.40
N PHE A 272 2.41 6.78 16.86
CA PHE A 272 1.94 8.17 16.78
C PHE A 272 2.84 9.10 15.97
N GLY A 273 4.14 8.79 15.86
CA GLY A 273 5.12 9.66 15.20
C GLY A 273 5.18 9.57 13.67
N ALA A 274 4.45 8.62 13.07
CA ALA A 274 4.60 8.29 11.65
C ALA A 274 4.23 9.45 10.69
N ASP A 275 3.21 10.24 11.00
CA ASP A 275 2.78 11.36 10.15
C ASP A 275 3.79 12.51 10.19
N GLU A 276 4.30 12.84 11.39
CA GLU A 276 5.34 13.85 11.58
C GLU A 276 6.65 13.42 10.92
N MET A 277 7.03 12.14 11.06
CA MET A 277 8.21 11.60 10.39
C MET A 277 8.06 11.65 8.86
N ALA A 278 6.90 11.31 8.32
CA ALA A 278 6.65 11.40 6.87
C ALA A 278 6.77 12.84 6.35
N ALA A 279 6.26 13.84 7.10
CA ALA A 279 6.42 15.25 6.77
C ALA A 279 7.90 15.67 6.80
N THR A 280 8.60 15.29 7.86
CA THR A 280 10.04 15.54 8.01
C THR A 280 10.86 14.96 6.85
N VAL A 281 10.56 13.73 6.43
CA VAL A 281 11.23 13.08 5.28
C VAL A 281 11.00 13.86 3.99
N VAL A 282 9.77 14.30 3.73
CA VAL A 282 9.46 15.10 2.53
C VAL A 282 10.22 16.45 2.55
N ASP A 283 10.25 17.15 3.69
CA ASP A 283 11.00 18.39 3.85
C ASP A 283 12.51 18.20 3.63
N ILE A 284 13.07 17.09 4.12
CA ILE A 284 14.48 16.75 3.88
C ILE A 284 14.74 16.51 2.39
N LEU A 285 13.88 15.75 1.70
CA LEU A 285 13.99 15.49 0.27
C LEU A 285 13.90 16.77 -0.56
N GLU A 286 12.93 17.66 -0.27
CA GLU A 286 12.76 18.92 -0.95
C GLU A 286 13.96 19.87 -0.75
N THR A 287 14.51 19.88 0.47
CA THR A 287 15.69 20.71 0.80
C THR A 287 16.94 20.19 0.10
N ALA A 288 17.14 18.87 0.05
CA ALA A 288 18.28 18.28 -0.63
C ALA A 288 18.31 18.60 -2.14
N ARG A 289 17.13 18.75 -2.77
CA ARG A 289 17.00 19.10 -4.18
C ARG A 289 17.27 20.59 -4.46
N ARG A 290 16.89 21.48 -3.54
CA ARG A 290 17.16 22.92 -3.68
C ARG A 290 18.65 23.27 -3.57
N GLY A 291 19.44 22.39 -2.97
CA GLY A 291 20.88 22.56 -2.77
C GLY A 291 21.76 21.78 -3.76
N ALA A 292 21.16 21.05 -4.71
CA ALA A 292 21.85 20.32 -5.77
C ALA A 292 21.77 21.09 -7.10
#